data_fcbb1d803a4fafb5e28f841d7a1a7384
#
_entry.id   fcbb1d803a4fafb5e28f841d7a1a7384
#
_cell.length_a   1.000
_cell.length_b   1.000
_cell.length_c   1.000
_cell.angle_alpha   90.00
_cell.angle_beta   90.00
_cell.angle_gamma   90.00
#
_symmetry.space_group_name_H-M   'P 1'
#
loop_
_entity.id
_entity.type
_entity.pdbx_description
1 polymer ?
#
loop_
_entity_poly.entity_id
_entity_poly.type
_entity_poly.pdbx_seq_one_letter_code
_entity_poly.pdbx_strand_id
1 'polypeptide(L)'
;MIAIGSDHAGVKQKKELIEFLEAKGEEVCDLGCFSEESVDYPMFAEAVCEKVQNGQADWGILICGTGIGMSLAANKCQGIRAALLSDVFSAKMAKEHNNANVVCLGARVLKTEQMKEFLDAFMAGQFQGGNHARRIEQVMALEGNGERTNCKLGKVTEIKHPLIQHKVSILRDKKTSLKEFRELTEEISMLMGYEVTRDLQLTEVEIETPICMAKTKVIAGKKLGIVPILRAGLGMVEGMLRLVPAARVGHIGVYRDPETLKPVEYYCKLP
;
A
#
# COMPACT_ATOMS: atom_id res chain seq x y z
N MET A 1 23.80 10.14 0.94
CA MET A 1 23.08 10.75 -0.22
C MET A 1 21.67 11.16 0.19
N ILE A 2 21.19 12.32 -0.22
CA ILE A 2 19.86 12.88 0.05
C ILE A 2 19.05 12.87 -1.24
N ALA A 3 17.84 12.32 -1.22
CA ALA A 3 16.93 12.40 -2.37
C ALA A 3 16.06 13.65 -2.23
N ILE A 4 15.93 14.47 -3.29
CA ILE A 4 15.09 15.66 -3.28
C ILE A 4 14.14 15.68 -4.47
N GLY A 5 12.89 16.07 -4.22
CA GLY A 5 11.86 16.22 -5.24
C GLY A 5 10.94 17.41 -4.95
N SER A 6 10.38 18.00 -6.00
CA SER A 6 9.38 19.06 -5.86
C SER A 6 8.28 18.93 -6.91
N ASP A 7 7.15 19.60 -6.68
CA ASP A 7 6.25 19.95 -7.77
C ASP A 7 6.71 21.27 -8.43
N HIS A 8 5.92 21.77 -9.38
CA HIS A 8 6.17 23.03 -10.09
C HIS A 8 6.31 24.24 -9.17
N ALA A 9 5.64 24.26 -8.01
CA ALA A 9 5.69 25.38 -7.07
C ALA A 9 7.00 25.45 -6.27
N GLY A 10 7.74 24.33 -6.18
CA GLY A 10 8.97 24.23 -5.39
C GLY A 10 10.27 24.23 -6.18
N VAL A 11 10.23 24.36 -7.51
CA VAL A 11 11.41 24.22 -8.38
C VAL A 11 12.54 25.18 -8.02
N LYS A 12 12.21 26.46 -7.76
CA LYS A 12 13.20 27.46 -7.39
C LYS A 12 13.86 27.13 -6.05
N GLN A 13 13.06 26.90 -5.02
CA GLN A 13 13.55 26.57 -3.68
C GLN A 13 14.35 25.26 -3.69
N LYS A 14 13.91 24.26 -4.47
CA LYS A 14 14.65 23.01 -4.64
C LYS A 14 16.08 23.25 -5.12
N LYS A 15 16.27 24.07 -6.16
CA LYS A 15 17.60 24.41 -6.68
C LYS A 15 18.48 25.07 -5.61
N GLU A 16 17.94 26.06 -4.90
CA GLU A 16 18.65 26.77 -3.83
C GLU A 16 19.01 25.84 -2.65
N LEU A 17 18.17 24.84 -2.36
CA LEU A 17 18.45 23.84 -1.32
C LEU A 17 19.47 22.80 -1.76
N ILE A 18 19.50 22.41 -3.03
CA ILE A 18 20.54 21.54 -3.58
C ILE A 18 21.90 22.21 -3.43
N GLU A 19 22.04 23.45 -3.92
CA GLU A 19 23.29 24.22 -3.78
C GLU A 19 23.73 24.36 -2.31
N PHE A 20 22.79 24.58 -1.41
CA PHE A 20 23.06 24.69 0.02
C PHE A 20 23.56 23.35 0.63
N LEU A 21 22.96 22.22 0.26
CA LEU A 21 23.35 20.90 0.75
C LEU A 21 24.69 20.45 0.17
N GLU A 22 24.91 20.67 -1.12
CA GLU A 22 26.20 20.38 -1.78
C GLU A 22 27.35 21.21 -1.19
N ALA A 23 27.11 22.49 -0.87
CA ALA A 23 28.08 23.33 -0.19
C ALA A 23 28.46 22.84 1.21
N LYS A 24 27.63 21.99 1.84
CA LYS A 24 27.89 21.29 3.10
C LYS A 24 28.59 19.93 2.91
N GLY A 25 28.83 19.52 1.68
CA GLY A 25 29.44 18.24 1.36
C GLY A 25 28.46 17.08 1.26
N GLU A 26 27.16 17.36 1.22
CA GLU A 26 26.14 16.33 1.05
C GLU A 26 26.00 15.97 -0.43
N GLU A 27 25.84 14.68 -0.73
CA GLU A 27 25.50 14.18 -2.06
C GLU A 27 23.97 14.24 -2.24
N VAL A 28 23.50 14.93 -3.30
CA VAL A 28 22.07 15.13 -3.55
C VAL A 28 21.64 14.52 -4.87
N CYS A 29 20.54 13.75 -4.84
CA CYS A 29 19.89 13.18 -6.01
C CYS A 29 18.59 13.95 -6.30
N ASP A 30 18.59 14.75 -7.37
CA ASP A 30 17.41 15.51 -7.82
C ASP A 30 16.47 14.63 -8.66
N LEU A 31 15.26 14.39 -8.16
CA LEU A 31 14.22 13.57 -8.78
C LEU A 31 13.09 14.36 -9.45
N GLY A 32 13.31 15.66 -9.66
CA GLY A 32 12.35 16.54 -10.34
C GLY A 32 11.44 17.30 -9.35
N CYS A 33 10.43 18.09 -9.79
CA CYS A 33 10.17 18.57 -11.14
C CYS A 33 11.26 19.56 -11.63
N PHE A 34 11.47 19.65 -12.94
CA PHE A 34 12.48 20.56 -13.53
C PHE A 34 11.85 21.78 -14.22
N SER A 35 10.53 21.87 -14.25
CA SER A 35 9.74 22.90 -14.93
C SER A 35 8.74 23.53 -13.96
N GLU A 36 8.40 24.80 -14.19
CA GLU A 36 7.35 25.52 -13.46
C GLU A 36 5.93 25.26 -14.04
N GLU A 37 5.82 24.43 -15.08
CA GLU A 37 4.53 23.98 -15.59
C GLU A 37 3.82 23.10 -14.57
N SER A 38 2.50 23.24 -14.48
CA SER A 38 1.69 22.50 -13.50
C SER A 38 1.82 21.00 -13.66
N VAL A 39 2.23 20.31 -12.60
CA VAL A 39 2.39 18.84 -12.54
C VAL A 39 1.76 18.29 -11.27
N ASP A 40 1.42 17.01 -11.30
CA ASP A 40 0.90 16.28 -10.16
C ASP A 40 2.05 15.89 -9.21
N TYR A 41 1.96 16.34 -7.96
CA TYR A 41 3.00 16.15 -6.96
C TYR A 41 3.19 14.70 -6.47
N PRO A 42 2.19 13.78 -6.47
CA PRO A 42 2.35 12.45 -5.87
C PRO A 42 3.45 11.61 -6.50
N MET A 43 3.66 11.73 -7.82
CA MET A 43 4.70 10.98 -8.51
C MET A 43 6.12 11.33 -8.04
N PHE A 44 6.35 12.61 -7.70
CA PHE A 44 7.65 13.06 -7.17
C PHE A 44 7.84 12.62 -5.71
N ALA A 45 6.75 12.60 -4.94
CA ALA A 45 6.78 12.03 -3.59
C ALA A 45 7.12 10.53 -3.63
N GLU A 46 6.51 9.78 -4.54
CA GLU A 46 6.79 8.35 -4.71
C GLU A 46 8.24 8.11 -5.13
N ALA A 47 8.78 8.87 -6.08
CA ALA A 47 10.16 8.72 -6.54
C ALA A 47 11.19 8.95 -5.42
N VAL A 48 10.99 9.96 -4.57
CA VAL A 48 11.85 10.21 -3.41
C VAL A 48 11.71 9.09 -2.37
N CYS A 49 10.47 8.70 -2.07
CA CYS A 49 10.21 7.61 -1.12
C CYS A 49 10.84 6.29 -1.56
N GLU A 50 10.78 5.96 -2.85
CA GLU A 50 11.41 4.75 -3.40
C GLU A 50 12.93 4.73 -3.20
N LYS A 51 13.61 5.87 -3.39
CA LYS A 51 15.04 5.98 -3.12
C LYS A 51 15.38 5.71 -1.66
N VAL A 52 14.59 6.24 -0.73
CA VAL A 52 14.77 6.04 0.71
C VAL A 52 14.46 4.60 1.10
N GLN A 53 13.38 4.02 0.59
CA GLN A 53 12.97 2.63 0.86
C GLN A 53 13.99 1.60 0.38
N ASN A 54 14.63 1.85 -0.77
CA ASN A 54 15.63 0.96 -1.35
C ASN A 54 17.03 1.17 -0.76
N GLY A 55 17.21 2.06 0.23
CA GLY A 55 18.51 2.37 0.84
C GLY A 55 19.47 3.09 -0.10
N GLN A 56 18.96 3.66 -1.21
CA GLN A 56 19.73 4.47 -2.16
C GLN A 56 19.85 5.93 -1.73
N ALA A 57 19.04 6.35 -0.76
CA ALA A 57 19.15 7.62 -0.08
C ALA A 57 18.96 7.41 1.43
N ASP A 58 19.71 8.13 2.25
CA ASP A 58 19.61 8.05 3.71
C ASP A 58 18.30 8.68 4.20
N TRP A 59 17.86 9.74 3.53
CA TRP A 59 16.59 10.42 3.76
C TRP A 59 16.20 11.29 2.55
N GLY A 60 14.97 11.83 2.59
CA GLY A 60 14.39 12.57 1.48
C GLY A 60 13.86 13.95 1.84
N ILE A 61 13.83 14.86 0.84
CA ILE A 61 13.23 16.20 0.90
C ILE A 61 12.17 16.32 -0.17
N LEU A 62 10.99 16.79 0.21
CA LEU A 62 9.85 16.99 -0.68
C LEU A 62 9.31 18.41 -0.56
N ILE A 63 9.11 19.08 -1.69
CA ILE A 63 8.67 20.48 -1.73
C ILE A 63 7.44 20.61 -2.63
N CYS A 64 6.37 21.20 -2.11
CA CYS A 64 5.23 21.65 -2.92
C CYS A 64 4.75 23.02 -2.42
N GLY A 65 3.60 23.49 -2.88
CA GLY A 65 3.11 24.81 -2.47
C GLY A 65 3.00 24.99 -0.96
N THR A 66 2.47 24.00 -0.23
CA THR A 66 2.29 24.06 1.25
C THR A 66 3.06 22.98 2.01
N GLY A 67 3.66 22.01 1.33
CA GLY A 67 4.25 20.82 1.92
C GLY A 67 3.24 19.76 2.35
N ILE A 68 1.96 20.12 2.52
CA ILE A 68 0.91 19.22 3.03
C ILE A 68 0.67 18.05 2.07
N GLY A 69 0.46 18.34 0.78
CA GLY A 69 0.18 17.29 -0.22
C GLY A 69 1.32 16.28 -0.32
N MET A 70 2.56 16.76 -0.37
CA MET A 70 3.76 15.91 -0.36
C MET A 70 3.85 15.05 0.90
N SER A 71 3.57 15.62 2.09
CA SER A 71 3.55 14.87 3.35
C SER A 71 2.48 13.78 3.35
N LEU A 72 1.27 14.09 2.86
CA LEU A 72 0.20 13.10 2.73
C LEU A 72 0.57 11.95 1.78
N ALA A 73 1.15 12.29 0.62
CA ALA A 73 1.57 11.29 -0.37
C ALA A 73 2.71 10.40 0.18
N ALA A 74 3.75 11.01 0.73
CA ALA A 74 4.90 10.30 1.26
C ALA A 74 4.52 9.34 2.41
N ASN A 75 3.63 9.74 3.32
CA ASN A 75 3.16 8.88 4.43
C ASN A 75 2.21 7.76 3.96
N LYS A 76 1.92 7.63 2.66
CA LYS A 76 1.27 6.45 2.09
C LYS A 76 2.28 5.40 1.62
N CYS A 77 3.56 5.75 1.53
CA CYS A 77 4.63 4.83 1.17
C CYS A 77 5.08 4.06 2.43
N GLN A 78 5.21 2.76 2.31
CA GLN A 78 5.60 1.88 3.42
C GLN A 78 6.99 2.24 3.96
N GLY A 79 7.16 2.26 5.27
CA GLY A 79 8.43 2.57 5.91
C GLY A 79 8.80 4.06 5.91
N ILE A 80 7.96 4.92 5.36
CA ILE A 80 8.20 6.37 5.29
C ILE A 80 7.53 7.07 6.47
N ARG A 81 8.28 7.93 7.12
CA ARG A 81 7.85 8.84 8.19
C ARG A 81 8.14 10.26 7.72
N ALA A 82 7.21 10.81 6.92
CA ALA A 82 7.34 12.14 6.36
C ALA A 82 6.81 13.19 7.32
N ALA A 83 7.67 14.12 7.70
CA ALA A 83 7.34 15.24 8.59
C ALA A 83 7.19 16.55 7.80
N LEU A 84 6.05 17.21 7.94
CA LEU A 84 5.87 18.59 7.47
C LEU A 84 6.55 19.54 8.47
N LEU A 85 7.52 20.30 7.99
CA LEU A 85 8.28 21.23 8.83
C LEU A 85 7.70 22.64 8.73
N SER A 86 7.46 23.27 9.88
CA SER A 86 6.92 24.64 9.99
C SER A 86 7.79 25.57 10.82
N ASP A 87 8.71 25.02 11.61
CA ASP A 87 9.61 25.77 12.50
C ASP A 87 10.84 24.90 12.87
N VAL A 88 11.86 25.56 13.43
CA VAL A 88 13.14 24.93 13.84
C VAL A 88 12.94 23.85 14.91
N PHE A 89 12.03 24.06 15.86
CA PHE A 89 11.78 23.10 16.93
C PHE A 89 11.14 21.83 16.39
N SER A 90 10.10 21.96 15.56
CA SER A 90 9.45 20.80 14.93
C SER A 90 10.40 20.04 14.00
N ALA A 91 11.30 20.73 13.30
CA ALA A 91 12.33 20.13 12.46
C ALA A 91 13.29 19.25 13.28
N LYS A 92 13.79 19.77 14.40
CA LYS A 92 14.64 19.01 15.32
C LYS A 92 13.90 17.79 15.90
N MET A 93 12.66 17.97 16.38
CA MET A 93 11.85 16.90 16.96
C MET A 93 11.46 15.83 15.94
N ALA A 94 11.27 16.20 14.67
CA ALA A 94 11.03 15.24 13.60
C ALA A 94 12.15 14.19 13.49
N LYS A 95 13.41 14.60 13.70
CA LYS A 95 14.54 13.67 13.75
C LYS A 95 14.66 12.98 15.10
N GLU A 96 14.71 13.74 16.18
CA GLU A 96 15.03 13.23 17.52
C GLU A 96 13.95 12.31 18.09
N HIS A 97 12.68 12.65 17.89
CA HIS A 97 11.55 11.91 18.48
C HIS A 97 10.88 10.98 17.48
N ASN A 98 10.74 11.38 16.21
CA ASN A 98 9.97 10.65 15.22
C ASN A 98 10.84 9.84 14.25
N ASN A 99 12.17 9.99 14.32
CA ASN A 99 13.09 9.35 13.37
C ASN A 99 12.59 9.51 11.93
N ALA A 100 12.10 10.73 11.60
CA ALA A 100 11.60 11.01 10.27
C ALA A 100 12.69 10.75 9.23
N ASN A 101 12.32 10.11 8.14
CA ASN A 101 13.23 9.81 7.03
C ASN A 101 12.84 10.55 5.74
N VAL A 102 11.78 11.35 5.79
CA VAL A 102 11.43 12.32 4.75
C VAL A 102 10.95 13.60 5.42
N VAL A 103 11.37 14.76 4.90
CA VAL A 103 10.88 16.07 5.33
C VAL A 103 10.12 16.75 4.19
N CYS A 104 9.05 17.45 4.53
CA CYS A 104 8.21 18.15 3.58
C CYS A 104 8.19 19.65 3.88
N LEU A 105 8.32 20.47 2.84
CA LEU A 105 8.45 21.92 2.93
C LEU A 105 7.45 22.62 1.99
N GLY A 106 6.95 23.76 2.42
CA GLY A 106 5.97 24.57 1.67
C GLY A 106 6.59 25.79 1.00
N ALA A 107 6.78 25.76 -0.33
CA ALA A 107 7.41 26.84 -1.09
C ALA A 107 6.64 28.16 -1.08
N ARG A 108 5.33 28.13 -0.86
CA ARG A 108 4.48 29.34 -0.76
C ARG A 108 4.31 29.83 0.68
N VAL A 109 4.78 29.05 1.66
CA VAL A 109 4.61 29.32 3.09
C VAL A 109 5.93 29.76 3.70
N LEU A 110 7.05 29.17 3.26
CA LEU A 110 8.37 29.36 3.83
C LEU A 110 9.29 30.11 2.84
N LYS A 111 10.16 30.95 3.39
CA LYS A 111 11.31 31.49 2.64
C LYS A 111 12.42 30.43 2.60
N THR A 112 13.27 30.48 1.57
CA THR A 112 14.37 29.51 1.41
C THR A 112 15.32 29.51 2.62
N GLU A 113 15.58 30.67 3.23
CA GLU A 113 16.42 30.79 4.42
C GLU A 113 15.85 30.01 5.61
N GLN A 114 14.53 30.08 5.81
CA GLN A 114 13.85 29.28 6.86
C GLN A 114 13.95 27.77 6.57
N MET A 115 13.80 27.40 5.31
CA MET A 115 13.97 25.98 4.92
C MET A 115 15.38 25.49 5.22
N LYS A 116 16.41 26.30 4.95
CA LYS A 116 17.81 25.99 5.28
C LYS A 116 18.00 25.80 6.79
N GLU A 117 17.46 26.70 7.62
CA GLU A 117 17.49 26.59 9.08
C GLU A 117 16.81 25.30 9.58
N PHE A 118 15.67 24.92 8.98
CA PHE A 118 14.96 23.71 9.36
C PHE A 118 15.75 22.47 8.98
N LEU A 119 16.36 22.44 7.79
CA LEU A 119 17.23 21.35 7.36
C LEU A 119 18.45 21.22 8.26
N ASP A 120 19.07 22.31 8.67
CA ASP A 120 20.18 22.31 9.62
C ASP A 120 19.77 21.71 10.97
N ALA A 121 18.64 22.13 11.50
CA ALA A 121 18.12 21.61 12.75
C ALA A 121 17.77 20.11 12.66
N PHE A 122 17.22 19.68 11.52
CA PHE A 122 16.92 18.28 11.26
C PHE A 122 18.20 17.43 11.16
N MET A 123 19.17 17.87 10.38
CA MET A 123 20.45 17.16 10.18
C MET A 123 21.29 17.07 11.45
N ALA A 124 21.24 18.11 12.31
CA ALA A 124 21.93 18.10 13.60
C ALA A 124 21.30 17.17 14.64
N GLY A 125 20.03 16.76 14.44
CA GLY A 125 19.29 15.90 15.36
C GLY A 125 19.78 14.45 15.31
N GLN A 126 19.74 13.78 16.46
CA GLN A 126 19.99 12.34 16.57
C GLN A 126 18.80 11.66 17.22
N PHE A 127 18.35 10.55 16.66
CA PHE A 127 17.21 9.82 17.22
C PHE A 127 17.50 9.32 18.64
N GLN A 128 16.64 9.70 19.58
CA GLN A 128 16.84 9.45 21.01
C GLN A 128 16.44 8.05 21.47
N GLY A 129 15.73 7.28 20.63
CA GLY A 129 15.33 5.91 20.99
C GLY A 129 14.34 5.85 22.17
N GLY A 130 14.48 4.81 23.00
CA GLY A 130 13.67 4.65 24.23
C GLY A 130 12.15 4.68 23.99
N ASN A 131 11.44 5.54 24.69
CA ASN A 131 9.98 5.70 24.54
C ASN A 131 9.58 6.15 23.13
N HIS A 132 10.44 6.88 22.44
CA HIS A 132 10.19 7.32 21.06
C HIS A 132 10.27 6.13 20.10
N ALA A 133 11.24 5.24 20.25
CA ALA A 133 11.34 4.01 19.44
C ALA A 133 10.05 3.18 19.56
N ARG A 134 9.60 2.90 20.78
CA ARG A 134 8.34 2.16 21.02
C ARG A 134 7.12 2.82 20.35
N ARG A 135 7.02 4.15 20.37
CA ARG A 135 5.91 4.88 19.74
C ARG A 135 6.01 4.79 18.21
N ILE A 136 7.21 4.86 17.65
CA ILE A 136 7.44 4.69 16.22
C ILE A 136 7.07 3.28 15.78
N GLU A 137 7.44 2.24 16.53
CA GLU A 137 7.02 0.85 16.25
C GLU A 137 5.50 0.75 16.19
N GLN A 138 4.77 1.40 17.11
CA GLN A 138 3.31 1.45 17.08
C GLN A 138 2.75 2.19 15.84
N VAL A 139 3.38 3.30 15.43
CA VAL A 139 3.03 4.03 14.20
C VAL A 139 3.29 3.16 12.97
N MET A 140 4.46 2.50 12.90
CA MET A 140 4.81 1.60 11.79
C MET A 140 3.89 0.38 11.72
N ALA A 141 3.41 -0.12 12.86
CA ALA A 141 2.42 -1.20 12.91
C ALA A 141 1.06 -0.80 12.31
N LEU A 142 0.73 0.49 12.23
CA LEU A 142 -0.48 0.99 11.56
C LEU A 142 -0.41 0.87 10.02
N GLU A 143 0.78 0.72 9.45
CA GLU A 143 0.95 0.48 8.01
C GLU A 143 0.35 -0.87 7.59
N GLY A 144 0.02 -1.74 8.54
CA GLY A 144 -0.42 -3.11 8.29
C GLY A 144 0.73 -3.98 7.78
N ASN A 145 0.60 -5.29 7.88
CA ASN A 145 1.58 -6.25 7.36
C ASN A 145 1.59 -6.24 5.83
N GLY A 146 2.19 -5.25 5.20
CA GLY A 146 2.56 -5.28 3.78
C GLY A 146 1.43 -5.37 2.74
N GLU A 147 0.15 -5.31 3.14
CA GLU A 147 -1.01 -5.50 2.27
C GLU A 147 -1.87 -4.24 2.04
N ARG A 148 -1.34 -3.04 2.31
CA ARG A 148 -1.88 -1.82 1.70
C ARG A 148 -1.10 -1.55 0.42
N THR A 149 -1.50 -2.26 -0.54
CA THR A 149 -1.28 -2.13 -1.96
C THR A 149 -0.91 -0.71 -2.41
N ASN A 150 0.38 -0.47 -2.67
CA ASN A 150 0.68 0.02 -4.01
C ASN A 150 -0.14 -0.84 -4.98
N CYS A 151 -0.82 -0.25 -5.94
CA CYS A 151 -1.36 -0.97 -7.08
C CYS A 151 -0.23 -1.49 -8.02
N LYS A 152 0.82 -2.05 -7.46
CA LYS A 152 1.51 -3.17 -8.08
C LYS A 152 0.49 -4.29 -7.97
N LEU A 153 -0.05 -4.72 -9.11
CA LEU A 153 -0.82 -5.94 -9.23
C LEU A 153 -0.29 -6.91 -8.18
N GLY A 154 -1.11 -7.21 -7.15
CA GLY A 154 -0.70 -8.12 -6.09
C GLY A 154 -0.13 -9.35 -6.74
N LYS A 155 0.75 -10.08 -6.08
CA LYS A 155 1.40 -11.28 -6.65
C LYS A 155 0.36 -12.09 -7.41
N VAL A 156 0.37 -11.95 -8.74
CA VAL A 156 -0.53 -12.72 -9.60
C VAL A 156 -0.04 -14.16 -9.56
N THR A 157 -0.83 -15.05 -8.99
CA THR A 157 -0.52 -16.47 -8.99
C THR A 157 -1.39 -17.17 -10.03
N GLU A 158 -0.76 -17.67 -11.08
CA GLU A 158 -1.42 -18.50 -12.08
C GLU A 158 -1.54 -19.93 -11.55
N ILE A 159 -2.77 -20.44 -11.44
CA ILE A 159 -3.00 -21.83 -11.04
C ILE A 159 -2.92 -22.72 -12.28
N LYS A 160 -1.83 -23.49 -12.39
CA LYS A 160 -1.53 -24.37 -13.53
C LYS A 160 -2.01 -25.81 -13.33
N HIS A 161 -3.09 -26.02 -12.59
CA HIS A 161 -3.63 -27.35 -12.38
C HIS A 161 -4.31 -27.87 -13.67
N PRO A 162 -3.97 -29.08 -14.18
CA PRO A 162 -4.50 -29.59 -15.45
C PRO A 162 -6.02 -29.63 -15.53
N LEU A 163 -6.68 -30.01 -14.44
CA LEU A 163 -8.15 -30.06 -14.37
C LEU A 163 -8.79 -28.67 -14.50
N ILE A 164 -8.19 -27.65 -13.91
CA ILE A 164 -8.68 -26.25 -14.05
C ILE A 164 -8.49 -25.79 -15.50
N GLN A 165 -7.33 -26.05 -16.08
CA GLN A 165 -7.06 -25.69 -17.47
C GLN A 165 -8.03 -26.38 -18.45
N HIS A 166 -8.32 -27.65 -18.24
CA HIS A 166 -9.30 -28.40 -19.01
C HIS A 166 -10.68 -27.75 -18.92
N LYS A 167 -11.17 -27.47 -17.71
CA LYS A 167 -12.48 -26.84 -17.50
C LYS A 167 -12.54 -25.41 -18.10
N VAL A 168 -11.49 -24.64 -17.98
CA VAL A 168 -11.38 -23.32 -18.62
C VAL A 168 -11.41 -23.45 -20.15
N SER A 169 -10.80 -24.46 -20.73
CA SER A 169 -10.85 -24.69 -22.17
C SER A 169 -12.28 -24.96 -22.66
N ILE A 170 -13.04 -25.78 -21.96
CA ILE A 170 -14.46 -26.04 -22.26
C ILE A 170 -15.29 -24.76 -22.07
N LEU A 171 -15.10 -24.05 -20.94
CA LEU A 171 -15.82 -22.80 -20.63
C LEU A 171 -15.65 -21.75 -21.74
N ARG A 172 -14.48 -21.71 -22.40
CA ARG A 172 -14.14 -20.76 -23.46
C ARG A 172 -14.68 -21.18 -24.85
N ASP A 173 -15.14 -22.41 -25.03
CA ASP A 173 -15.71 -22.82 -26.31
C ASP A 173 -17.04 -22.06 -26.56
N LYS A 174 -17.16 -21.45 -27.75
CA LYS A 174 -18.39 -20.75 -28.17
C LYS A 174 -19.63 -21.64 -28.21
N LYS A 175 -19.45 -22.96 -28.22
CA LYS A 175 -20.53 -23.95 -28.23
C LYS A 175 -21.03 -24.29 -26.84
N THR A 176 -20.31 -23.92 -25.79
CA THR A 176 -20.70 -24.20 -24.39
C THR A 176 -22.03 -23.54 -24.09
N SER A 177 -22.99 -24.35 -23.66
CA SER A 177 -24.31 -23.87 -23.30
C SER A 177 -24.30 -23.00 -22.02
N LEU A 178 -25.33 -22.16 -21.82
CA LEU A 178 -25.45 -21.36 -20.60
C LEU A 178 -25.49 -22.22 -19.32
N LYS A 179 -26.06 -23.44 -19.42
CA LYS A 179 -26.09 -24.36 -18.29
C LYS A 179 -24.68 -24.84 -17.97
N GLU A 180 -23.99 -25.39 -18.94
CA GLU A 180 -22.60 -25.86 -18.78
C GLU A 180 -21.65 -24.75 -18.32
N PHE A 181 -21.82 -23.53 -18.85
CA PHE A 181 -21.04 -22.37 -18.42
C PHE A 181 -21.17 -22.11 -16.92
N ARG A 182 -22.41 -22.18 -16.38
CA ARG A 182 -22.64 -21.99 -14.94
C ARG A 182 -22.02 -23.12 -14.11
N GLU A 183 -22.24 -24.37 -14.53
CA GLU A 183 -21.68 -25.54 -13.85
C GLU A 183 -20.14 -25.49 -13.85
N LEU A 184 -19.52 -25.19 -14.98
CA LEU A 184 -18.05 -25.03 -15.08
C LEU A 184 -17.53 -23.87 -14.23
N THR A 185 -18.22 -22.74 -14.20
CA THR A 185 -17.83 -21.59 -13.35
C THR A 185 -17.83 -21.97 -11.86
N GLU A 186 -18.84 -22.70 -11.41
CA GLU A 186 -18.96 -23.20 -10.05
C GLU A 186 -17.83 -24.18 -9.71
N GLU A 187 -17.57 -25.16 -10.58
CA GLU A 187 -16.52 -26.16 -10.41
C GLU A 187 -15.11 -25.54 -10.40
N ILE A 188 -14.83 -24.61 -11.33
CA ILE A 188 -13.56 -23.88 -11.36
C ILE A 188 -13.40 -23.07 -10.08
N SER A 189 -14.46 -22.40 -9.63
CA SER A 189 -14.44 -21.61 -8.40
C SER A 189 -14.11 -22.45 -7.17
N MET A 190 -14.68 -23.65 -7.07
CA MET A 190 -14.39 -24.61 -6.00
C MET A 190 -12.92 -25.05 -6.03
N LEU A 191 -12.41 -25.43 -7.19
CA LEU A 191 -11.01 -25.87 -7.34
C LEU A 191 -10.02 -24.73 -7.05
N MET A 192 -10.30 -23.52 -7.52
CA MET A 192 -9.50 -22.35 -7.20
C MET A 192 -9.56 -22.00 -5.71
N GLY A 193 -10.73 -22.12 -5.10
CA GLY A 193 -10.94 -21.92 -3.67
C GLY A 193 -10.08 -22.85 -2.81
N TYR A 194 -9.96 -24.12 -3.22
CA TYR A 194 -9.09 -25.08 -2.57
C TYR A 194 -7.62 -24.62 -2.60
N GLU A 195 -7.12 -24.13 -3.73
CA GLU A 195 -5.75 -23.61 -3.83
C GLU A 195 -5.54 -22.33 -3.03
N VAL A 196 -6.48 -21.39 -3.10
CA VAL A 196 -6.40 -20.10 -2.38
C VAL A 196 -6.41 -20.31 -0.85
N THR A 197 -7.03 -21.37 -0.37
CA THR A 197 -7.10 -21.70 1.07
C THR A 197 -5.92 -22.53 1.59
N ARG A 198 -4.94 -22.85 0.75
CA ARG A 198 -3.79 -23.72 1.08
C ARG A 198 -2.95 -23.21 2.27
N ASP A 199 -2.79 -21.89 2.38
CA ASP A 199 -1.92 -21.25 3.38
C ASP A 199 -2.69 -20.78 4.64
N LEU A 200 -3.94 -21.24 4.83
CA LEU A 200 -4.70 -20.91 6.03
C LEU A 200 -4.02 -21.47 7.29
N GLN A 201 -3.95 -20.61 8.30
CA GLN A 201 -3.37 -20.99 9.58
C GLN A 201 -4.27 -22.01 10.30
N LEU A 202 -3.66 -22.98 10.97
CA LEU A 202 -4.34 -23.99 11.77
C LEU A 202 -4.07 -23.76 13.26
N THR A 203 -5.06 -24.03 14.11
CA THR A 203 -4.92 -24.06 15.57
C THR A 203 -5.24 -25.45 16.10
N GLU A 204 -4.55 -25.84 17.17
CA GLU A 204 -4.83 -27.11 17.84
C GLU A 204 -6.03 -26.98 18.78
N VAL A 205 -6.90 -27.98 18.75
CA VAL A 205 -8.07 -28.09 19.64
C VAL A 205 -8.18 -29.54 20.12
N GLU A 206 -8.75 -29.72 21.30
CA GLU A 206 -9.12 -31.04 21.80
C GLU A 206 -10.57 -31.33 21.43
N ILE A 207 -10.80 -32.47 20.83
CA ILE A 207 -12.14 -32.96 20.47
C ILE A 207 -12.38 -34.34 21.09
N GLU A 208 -13.63 -34.63 21.41
CA GLU A 208 -14.08 -35.94 21.80
C GLU A 208 -14.41 -36.74 20.55
N THR A 209 -13.72 -37.87 20.36
CA THR A 209 -14.02 -38.83 19.31
C THR A 209 -14.82 -40.00 19.91
N PRO A 210 -15.45 -40.85 19.08
CA PRO A 210 -16.16 -42.03 19.62
C PRO A 210 -15.30 -42.98 20.44
N ILE A 211 -13.97 -42.85 20.40
CA ILE A 211 -13.03 -43.76 21.07
C ILE A 211 -12.32 -43.07 22.23
N CYS A 212 -11.86 -41.82 22.06
CA CYS A 212 -11.07 -41.09 23.07
C CYS A 212 -11.02 -39.59 22.78
N MET A 213 -10.55 -38.82 23.75
CA MET A 213 -10.14 -37.42 23.53
C MET A 213 -8.92 -37.37 22.60
N ALA A 214 -8.97 -36.55 21.57
CA ALA A 214 -7.90 -36.42 20.59
C ALA A 214 -7.54 -34.94 20.33
N LYS A 215 -6.25 -34.65 20.19
CA LYS A 215 -5.76 -33.38 19.72
C LYS A 215 -5.82 -33.34 18.18
N THR A 216 -6.45 -32.32 17.63
CA THR A 216 -6.63 -32.16 16.20
C THR A 216 -6.42 -30.71 15.80
N LYS A 217 -6.39 -30.43 14.49
CA LYS A 217 -6.17 -29.09 13.95
C LYS A 217 -7.41 -28.61 13.22
N VAL A 218 -7.82 -27.38 13.51
CA VAL A 218 -8.90 -26.66 12.82
C VAL A 218 -8.37 -25.34 12.25
N ILE A 219 -9.09 -24.78 11.28
CA ILE A 219 -8.72 -23.47 10.72
C ILE A 219 -8.74 -22.43 11.84
N ALA A 220 -7.62 -21.71 12.00
CA ALA A 220 -7.47 -20.67 13.01
C ALA A 220 -8.31 -19.44 12.68
N GLY A 221 -8.72 -18.71 13.73
CA GLY A 221 -9.41 -17.44 13.60
C GLY A 221 -10.93 -17.56 13.51
N LYS A 222 -11.55 -16.45 13.07
CA LYS A 222 -13.01 -16.34 12.92
C LYS A 222 -13.45 -16.89 11.56
N LYS A 223 -14.64 -16.57 11.10
CA LYS A 223 -15.20 -17.11 9.86
C LYS A 223 -14.51 -16.52 8.62
N LEU A 224 -14.36 -17.34 7.57
CA LEU A 224 -13.95 -16.88 6.24
C LEU A 224 -15.04 -15.99 5.62
N GLY A 225 -14.63 -14.97 4.88
CA GLY A 225 -15.51 -14.10 4.10
C GLY A 225 -15.32 -14.34 2.61
N ILE A 226 -16.42 -14.50 1.87
CA ILE A 226 -16.46 -14.55 0.41
C ILE A 226 -17.05 -13.23 -0.07
N VAL A 227 -16.34 -12.51 -0.93
CA VAL A 227 -16.77 -11.19 -1.40
C VAL A 227 -16.75 -11.14 -2.92
N PRO A 228 -17.85 -11.54 -3.59
CA PRO A 228 -17.96 -11.41 -5.04
C PRO A 228 -18.09 -9.96 -5.47
N ILE A 229 -17.49 -9.64 -6.63
CA ILE A 229 -17.73 -8.38 -7.32
C ILE A 229 -19.01 -8.53 -8.15
N LEU A 230 -20.01 -7.74 -7.81
CA LEU A 230 -21.32 -7.76 -8.49
C LEU A 230 -21.16 -7.25 -9.94
N ARG A 231 -21.86 -7.80 -10.89
CA ARG A 231 -22.78 -8.94 -10.80
C ARG A 231 -22.13 -10.26 -11.20
N ALA A 232 -21.06 -10.23 -12.01
CA ALA A 232 -20.43 -11.42 -12.59
C ALA A 232 -19.89 -12.40 -11.53
N GLY A 233 -19.33 -11.89 -10.40
CA GLY A 233 -18.80 -12.71 -9.33
C GLY A 233 -19.82 -13.60 -8.63
N LEU A 234 -21.11 -13.34 -8.76
CA LEU A 234 -22.15 -14.19 -8.15
C LEU A 234 -22.10 -15.65 -8.63
N GLY A 235 -21.74 -15.88 -9.89
CA GLY A 235 -21.62 -17.23 -10.43
C GLY A 235 -20.55 -18.11 -9.77
N MET A 236 -19.62 -17.50 -9.01
CA MET A 236 -18.55 -18.20 -8.32
C MET A 236 -18.89 -18.54 -6.85
N VAL A 237 -19.93 -17.91 -6.28
CA VAL A 237 -20.23 -18.00 -4.84
C VAL A 237 -20.60 -19.40 -4.41
N GLU A 238 -21.44 -20.07 -5.19
CA GLU A 238 -21.91 -21.43 -4.87
C GLU A 238 -20.76 -22.43 -4.78
N GLY A 239 -19.81 -22.37 -5.73
CA GLY A 239 -18.63 -23.23 -5.69
C GLY A 239 -17.77 -23.01 -4.45
N MET A 240 -17.62 -21.76 -4.03
CA MET A 240 -16.89 -21.42 -2.79
C MET A 240 -17.66 -21.86 -1.53
N LEU A 241 -18.99 -21.71 -1.50
CA LEU A 241 -19.81 -22.14 -0.36
C LEU A 241 -19.87 -23.66 -0.23
N ARG A 242 -19.79 -24.41 -1.33
CA ARG A 242 -19.65 -25.88 -1.24
C ARG A 242 -18.34 -26.30 -0.58
N LEU A 243 -17.26 -25.56 -0.81
CA LEU A 243 -15.97 -25.82 -0.18
C LEU A 243 -15.95 -25.35 1.29
N VAL A 244 -16.52 -24.18 1.58
CA VAL A 244 -16.56 -23.59 2.93
C VAL A 244 -17.98 -23.16 3.29
N PRO A 245 -18.86 -24.10 3.69
CA PRO A 245 -20.28 -23.80 3.93
C PRO A 245 -20.55 -22.79 5.04
N ALA A 246 -19.62 -22.64 6.00
CA ALA A 246 -19.72 -21.68 7.11
C ALA A 246 -19.22 -20.27 6.77
N ALA A 247 -18.75 -20.04 5.52
CA ALA A 247 -18.27 -18.72 5.11
C ALA A 247 -19.40 -17.68 5.09
N ARG A 248 -19.06 -16.45 5.43
CA ARG A 248 -19.98 -15.31 5.29
C ARG A 248 -19.84 -14.71 3.90
N VAL A 249 -20.94 -14.27 3.31
CA VAL A 249 -20.93 -13.64 2.00
C VAL A 249 -21.19 -12.13 2.15
N GLY A 250 -20.25 -11.33 1.66
CA GLY A 250 -20.41 -9.88 1.46
C GLY A 250 -20.44 -9.58 -0.03
N HIS A 251 -20.67 -8.32 -0.41
CA HIS A 251 -20.76 -7.95 -1.81
C HIS A 251 -20.11 -6.59 -2.05
N ILE A 252 -19.41 -6.47 -3.17
CA ILE A 252 -18.91 -5.19 -3.69
C ILE A 252 -19.50 -5.00 -5.08
N GLY A 253 -20.16 -3.86 -5.30
CA GLY A 253 -20.71 -3.46 -6.59
C GLY A 253 -19.80 -2.42 -7.24
N VAL A 254 -19.28 -2.75 -8.43
CA VAL A 254 -18.44 -1.85 -9.22
C VAL A 254 -18.95 -1.84 -10.65
N TYR A 255 -19.11 -0.67 -11.24
CA TYR A 255 -19.34 -0.54 -12.67
C TYR A 255 -18.25 0.32 -13.31
N ARG A 256 -18.13 0.22 -14.64
CA ARG A 256 -17.24 1.07 -15.41
C ARG A 256 -18.02 2.29 -15.87
N ASP A 257 -17.57 3.48 -15.48
CA ASP A 257 -18.12 4.72 -15.98
C ASP A 257 -17.95 4.80 -17.51
N PRO A 258 -19.03 5.05 -18.27
CA PRO A 258 -18.99 5.02 -19.73
C PRO A 258 -18.14 6.13 -20.36
N GLU A 259 -17.97 7.27 -19.68
CA GLU A 259 -17.23 8.42 -20.20
C GLU A 259 -15.76 8.35 -19.81
N THR A 260 -15.46 8.10 -18.55
CA THR A 260 -14.08 8.08 -18.01
C THR A 260 -13.41 6.72 -18.09
N LEU A 261 -14.16 5.65 -18.35
CA LEU A 261 -13.74 4.25 -18.32
C LEU A 261 -13.15 3.81 -16.97
N LYS A 262 -13.29 4.62 -15.92
CA LYS A 262 -12.80 4.32 -14.57
C LYS A 262 -13.80 3.45 -13.81
N PRO A 263 -13.32 2.59 -12.88
CA PRO A 263 -14.20 1.85 -11.99
C PRO A 263 -14.87 2.80 -10.98
N VAL A 264 -16.17 2.66 -10.82
CA VAL A 264 -16.98 3.39 -9.84
C VAL A 264 -17.67 2.38 -8.94
N GLU A 265 -17.43 2.50 -7.63
CA GLU A 265 -18.11 1.70 -6.62
C GLU A 265 -19.51 2.27 -6.35
N TYR A 266 -20.53 1.42 -6.38
CA TYR A 266 -21.91 1.80 -6.06
C TYR A 266 -22.48 1.01 -4.88
N TYR A 267 -21.80 -0.02 -4.42
CA TYR A 267 -22.26 -0.84 -3.31
C TYR A 267 -21.07 -1.53 -2.62
N CYS A 268 -21.01 -1.45 -1.31
CA CYS A 268 -20.04 -2.18 -0.50
C CYS A 268 -20.69 -2.61 0.82
N LYS A 269 -20.90 -3.91 0.99
CA LYS A 269 -21.36 -4.51 2.25
C LYS A 269 -20.53 -5.74 2.53
N LEU A 270 -19.61 -5.62 3.45
CA LEU A 270 -18.74 -6.70 3.88
C LEU A 270 -19.37 -7.47 5.06
N PRO A 271 -19.06 -8.78 5.24
CA PRO A 271 -19.63 -9.63 6.27
C PRO A 271 -19.10 -9.31 7.67
#